data_5c6d537af8809448275915e9166f4217
#
_entry.id   5c6d537af8809448275915e9166f4217
#
_cell.length_a   1.000
_cell.length_b   1.000
_cell.length_c   1.000
_cell.angle_alpha   90.00
_cell.angle_beta   90.00
_cell.angle_gamma   90.00
#
_symmetry.space_group_name_H-M   'P 1'
#
loop_
_entity.id
_entity.type
_entity.pdbx_description
1 polymer ?
#
loop_
_entity_poly.entity_id
_entity_poly.type
_entity_poly.pdbx_seq_one_letter_code
_entity_poly.pdbx_strand_id
1 'polypeptide(L)'
;GGEVFTALQTGAIDATDWVSPYNDLAFGLHKAAKYYYYPGWQEPQAVLELLVNQKAMDTLPEDLQAILTEATRAASRDMMDDYVYNNAMALEQLKQQGVELKRFPDEVLDSMQEQSELVLGELAAQSELNGRIWA
;
A
#
# COMPACT_ATOMS: atom_id res chain seq x y z
N GLY A 1 -12.04 4.39 6.22
CA GLY A 1 -11.18 5.43 5.58
C GLY A 1 -11.67 6.86 5.80
N GLY A 2 -12.96 7.17 5.63
CA GLY A 2 -13.45 8.57 5.64
C GLY A 2 -13.25 9.35 6.94
N GLU A 3 -13.04 8.69 8.06
CA GLU A 3 -12.89 9.33 9.38
C GLU A 3 -11.44 9.50 9.83
N VAL A 4 -10.48 8.91 9.12
CA VAL A 4 -9.06 8.89 9.50
C VAL A 4 -8.50 10.31 9.68
N PHE A 5 -8.76 11.20 8.73
CA PHE A 5 -8.31 12.59 8.80
C PHE A 5 -8.85 13.29 10.06
N THR A 6 -10.14 13.17 10.32
CA THR A 6 -10.77 13.80 11.49
C THR A 6 -10.25 13.20 12.80
N ALA A 7 -10.09 11.88 12.86
CA ALA A 7 -9.54 11.20 14.03
C ALA A 7 -8.11 11.65 14.35
N LEU A 8 -7.27 11.78 13.33
CA LEU A 8 -5.90 12.29 13.47
C LEU A 8 -5.90 13.78 13.87
N GLN A 9 -6.75 14.60 13.24
CA GLN A 9 -6.86 16.03 13.53
C GLN A 9 -7.34 16.33 14.96
N THR A 10 -8.26 15.51 15.47
CA THR A 10 -8.81 15.67 16.83
C THR A 10 -7.98 15.00 17.92
N GLY A 11 -6.94 14.24 17.55
CA GLY A 11 -6.13 13.47 18.49
C GLY A 11 -6.86 12.22 19.03
N ALA A 12 -7.89 11.74 18.37
CA ALA A 12 -8.52 10.47 18.70
C ALA A 12 -7.60 9.28 18.35
N ILE A 13 -6.69 9.48 17.40
CA ILE A 13 -5.56 8.61 17.11
C ILE A 13 -4.28 9.45 17.04
N ASP A 14 -3.15 8.86 17.40
CA ASP A 14 -1.85 9.52 17.42
C ASP A 14 -1.10 9.42 16.09
N ALA A 15 -1.39 8.37 15.33
CA ALA A 15 -0.75 8.09 14.05
C ALA A 15 -1.69 7.30 13.14
N THR A 16 -1.38 7.31 11.85
CA THR A 16 -2.04 6.50 10.83
C THR A 16 -1.06 6.18 9.72
N ASP A 17 -1.33 5.11 8.99
CA ASP A 17 -0.82 4.94 7.63
C ASP A 17 -1.96 5.08 6.63
N TRP A 18 -1.64 5.27 5.35
CA TRP A 18 -2.64 5.33 4.30
C TRP A 18 -2.17 4.57 3.07
N VAL A 19 -1.51 5.20 2.11
CA VAL A 19 -1.06 4.49 0.89
C VAL A 19 0.37 4.87 0.53
N SER A 20 0.59 6.13 0.12
CA SER A 20 1.89 6.62 -0.36
C SER A 20 1.84 8.14 -0.49
N PRO A 21 2.96 8.84 -0.68
CA PRO A 21 3.01 10.29 -0.73
C PRO A 21 1.96 10.94 -1.63
N TYR A 22 1.68 10.36 -2.79
CA TYR A 22 0.68 10.88 -3.73
C TYR A 22 -0.74 10.86 -3.14
N ASN A 23 -1.15 9.72 -2.59
CA ASN A 23 -2.46 9.57 -1.97
C ASN A 23 -2.57 10.35 -0.65
N ASP A 24 -1.51 10.36 0.15
CA ASP A 24 -1.46 11.03 1.45
C ASP A 24 -1.56 12.54 1.31
N LEU A 25 -0.89 13.10 0.30
CA LEU A 25 -1.01 14.51 -0.08
C LEU A 25 -2.44 14.84 -0.53
N ALA A 26 -3.01 14.02 -1.42
CA ALA A 26 -4.37 14.21 -1.95
C ALA A 26 -5.43 14.11 -0.84
N PHE A 27 -5.26 13.19 0.11
CA PHE A 27 -6.14 13.04 1.27
C PHE A 27 -5.93 14.15 2.32
N GLY A 28 -4.84 14.88 2.24
CA GLY A 28 -4.57 16.04 3.09
C GLY A 28 -4.03 15.70 4.48
N LEU A 29 -3.52 14.49 4.73
CA LEU A 29 -3.04 14.03 6.05
C LEU A 29 -1.96 14.95 6.63
N HIS A 30 -1.14 15.57 5.79
CA HIS A 30 -0.11 16.54 6.18
C HIS A 30 -0.66 17.78 6.92
N LYS A 31 -1.97 18.06 6.82
CA LYS A 31 -2.62 19.16 7.56
C LYS A 31 -2.95 18.77 8.99
N ALA A 32 -3.01 17.47 9.28
CA ALA A 32 -3.29 16.93 10.61
C ALA A 32 -2.06 16.34 11.28
N ALA A 33 -1.04 15.91 10.51
CA ALA A 33 0.19 15.31 11.02
C ALA A 33 1.42 15.99 10.43
N LYS A 34 2.38 16.34 11.30
CA LYS A 34 3.62 17.01 10.92
C LYS A 34 4.74 16.06 10.52
N TYR A 35 4.76 14.88 11.09
CA TYR A 35 5.84 13.90 10.91
C TYR A 35 5.42 12.80 9.94
N TYR A 36 6.33 12.45 9.03
CA TYR A 36 6.13 11.41 8.03
C TYR A 36 7.24 10.38 8.13
N TYR A 37 6.90 9.23 8.68
CA TYR A 37 7.88 8.18 8.97
C TYR A 37 8.05 7.23 7.78
N TYR A 38 9.29 6.76 7.62
CA TYR A 38 9.68 5.76 6.62
C TYR A 38 10.76 4.81 7.18
N PRO A 39 10.97 3.64 6.56
CA PRO A 39 10.19 3.02 5.50
C PRO A 39 8.80 2.58 6.00
N GLY A 40 7.87 2.38 5.06
CA GLY A 40 6.56 1.77 5.35
C GLY A 40 6.69 0.26 5.51
N TRP A 41 7.24 -0.16 6.63
CA TRP A 41 7.54 -1.56 6.93
C TRP A 41 6.30 -2.45 7.02
N GLN A 42 5.17 -1.90 7.45
CA GLN A 42 3.91 -2.60 7.70
C GLN A 42 3.20 -3.01 6.41
N GLU A 43 3.35 -2.24 5.35
CA GLU A 43 2.74 -2.49 4.05
C GLU A 43 3.67 -1.96 2.93
N PRO A 44 4.81 -2.66 2.69
CA PRO A 44 5.81 -2.18 1.73
C PRO A 44 5.35 -2.25 0.28
N GLN A 45 4.30 -3.02 0.00
CA GLN A 45 3.74 -3.23 -1.32
C GLN A 45 2.26 -3.61 -1.25
N ALA A 46 1.45 -3.04 -2.13
CA ALA A 46 0.09 -3.50 -2.38
C ALA A 46 0.02 -4.24 -3.73
N VAL A 47 -0.67 -5.37 -3.75
CA VAL A 47 -0.99 -6.11 -4.98
C VAL A 47 -2.46 -5.90 -5.30
N LEU A 48 -2.73 -5.26 -6.42
CA LEU A 48 -4.09 -5.03 -6.91
C LEU A 48 -4.43 -6.05 -7.99
N GLU A 49 -5.63 -6.60 -7.95
CA GLU A 49 -6.06 -7.68 -8.80
C GLU A 49 -7.39 -7.34 -9.48
N LEU A 50 -7.52 -7.76 -10.74
CA LEU A 50 -8.82 -7.82 -11.41
C LEU A 50 -9.43 -9.21 -11.18
N LEU A 51 -10.46 -9.31 -10.36
CA LEU A 51 -11.21 -10.55 -10.14
C LEU A 51 -12.34 -10.66 -11.15
N VAL A 52 -12.33 -11.72 -11.94
CA VAL A 52 -13.37 -12.00 -12.93
C VAL A 52 -14.04 -13.32 -12.61
N ASN A 53 -15.38 -13.35 -12.61
CA ASN A 53 -16.12 -14.60 -12.47
C ASN A 53 -15.82 -15.51 -13.66
N GLN A 54 -15.37 -16.76 -13.40
CA GLN A 54 -14.97 -17.69 -14.44
C GLN A 54 -16.09 -17.94 -15.47
N LYS A 55 -17.33 -18.13 -15.03
CA LYS A 55 -18.46 -18.33 -15.93
C LYS A 55 -18.72 -17.13 -16.83
N ALA A 56 -18.52 -15.91 -16.33
CA ALA A 56 -18.64 -14.71 -17.14
C ALA A 56 -17.49 -14.64 -18.17
N MET A 57 -16.27 -14.97 -17.74
CA MET A 57 -15.12 -15.04 -18.65
C MET A 57 -15.34 -16.05 -19.78
N ASP A 58 -15.85 -17.23 -19.47
CA ASP A 58 -16.12 -18.32 -20.43
C ASP A 58 -17.21 -17.97 -21.47
N THR A 59 -18.06 -16.95 -21.19
CA THR A 59 -19.04 -16.47 -22.18
C THR A 59 -18.45 -15.54 -23.23
N LEU A 60 -17.24 -15.04 -23.01
CA LEU A 60 -16.57 -14.15 -23.95
C LEU A 60 -15.88 -14.97 -25.05
N PRO A 61 -15.91 -14.51 -26.30
CA PRO A 61 -15.04 -15.03 -27.36
C PRO A 61 -13.56 -14.93 -26.98
N GLU A 62 -12.73 -15.81 -27.53
CA GLU A 62 -11.29 -15.89 -27.17
C GLU A 62 -10.52 -14.57 -27.42
N ASP A 63 -10.89 -13.83 -28.46
CA ASP A 63 -10.30 -12.54 -28.78
C ASP A 63 -10.62 -11.49 -27.69
N LEU A 64 -11.85 -11.49 -27.17
CA LEU A 64 -12.22 -10.59 -26.06
C LEU A 64 -11.56 -10.99 -24.73
N GLN A 65 -11.39 -12.29 -24.48
CA GLN A 65 -10.61 -12.76 -23.31
C GLN A 65 -9.15 -12.29 -23.39
N ALA A 66 -8.55 -12.39 -24.57
CA ALA A 66 -7.19 -11.90 -24.81
C ALA A 66 -7.09 -10.37 -24.65
N ILE A 67 -8.04 -9.61 -25.19
CA ILE A 67 -8.10 -8.15 -25.04
C ILE A 67 -8.21 -7.77 -23.56
N LEU A 68 -9.07 -8.41 -22.79
CA LEU A 68 -9.22 -8.14 -21.36
C LEU A 68 -7.90 -8.41 -20.61
N THR A 69 -7.23 -9.50 -20.91
CA THR A 69 -5.94 -9.85 -20.31
C THR A 69 -4.86 -8.83 -20.63
N GLU A 70 -4.74 -8.40 -21.88
CA GLU A 70 -3.73 -7.42 -22.27
C GLU A 70 -4.07 -6.01 -21.77
N ALA A 71 -5.34 -5.63 -21.72
CA ALA A 71 -5.78 -4.37 -21.12
C ALA A 71 -5.42 -4.29 -19.63
N THR A 72 -5.57 -5.40 -18.90
CA THR A 72 -5.17 -5.48 -17.48
C THR A 72 -3.66 -5.28 -17.30
N ARG A 73 -2.85 -5.88 -18.16
CA ARG A 73 -1.38 -5.70 -18.16
C ARG A 73 -0.99 -4.26 -18.47
N ALA A 74 -1.62 -3.65 -19.48
CA ALA A 74 -1.39 -2.26 -19.83
C ALA A 74 -1.76 -1.33 -18.67
N ALA A 75 -2.94 -1.48 -18.09
CA ALA A 75 -3.39 -0.68 -16.95
C ALA A 75 -2.47 -0.83 -15.73
N SER A 76 -1.96 -2.04 -15.46
CA SER A 76 -0.99 -2.27 -14.39
C SER A 76 0.32 -1.51 -14.64
N ARG A 77 0.79 -1.50 -15.87
CA ARG A 77 2.01 -0.77 -16.25
C ARG A 77 1.83 0.73 -16.13
N ASP A 78 0.75 1.26 -16.68
CA ASP A 78 0.42 2.69 -16.63
C ASP A 78 0.30 3.16 -15.18
N MET A 79 -0.37 2.37 -14.32
CA MET A 79 -0.50 2.67 -12.90
C MET A 79 0.86 2.72 -12.21
N MET A 80 1.75 1.76 -12.47
CA MET A 80 3.09 1.75 -11.86
C MET A 80 3.90 2.98 -12.24
N ASP A 81 3.91 3.36 -13.52
CA ASP A 81 4.64 4.52 -14.00
C ASP A 81 4.07 5.82 -13.41
N ASP A 82 2.75 5.92 -13.32
CA ASP A 82 2.03 7.07 -12.75
C ASP A 82 2.34 7.22 -11.24
N TYR A 83 2.31 6.12 -10.48
CA TYR A 83 2.63 6.14 -9.06
C TYR A 83 4.09 6.49 -8.78
N VAL A 84 5.03 5.95 -9.54
CA VAL A 84 6.47 6.30 -9.39
C VAL A 84 6.69 7.79 -9.59
N TYR A 85 6.12 8.37 -10.65
CA TYR A 85 6.24 9.79 -10.94
C TYR A 85 5.54 10.65 -9.88
N ASN A 86 4.26 10.40 -9.63
CA ASN A 86 3.45 11.25 -8.76
C ASN A 86 3.89 11.13 -7.29
N ASN A 87 4.37 9.97 -6.83
CA ASN A 87 4.92 9.84 -5.48
C ASN A 87 6.17 10.70 -5.27
N ALA A 88 7.08 10.74 -6.25
CA ALA A 88 8.25 11.59 -6.17
C ALA A 88 7.87 13.07 -6.09
N MET A 89 6.94 13.52 -6.92
CA MET A 89 6.46 14.90 -6.94
C MET A 89 5.70 15.26 -5.65
N ALA A 90 4.83 14.37 -5.17
CA ALA A 90 4.06 14.59 -3.95
C ALA A 90 4.94 14.64 -2.71
N LEU A 91 5.99 13.83 -2.63
CA LEU A 91 6.94 13.85 -1.53
C LEU A 91 7.64 15.22 -1.41
N GLU A 92 8.07 15.78 -2.54
CA GLU A 92 8.66 17.11 -2.55
C GLU A 92 7.65 18.21 -2.13
N GLN A 93 6.39 18.09 -2.56
CA GLN A 93 5.33 19.01 -2.13
C GLN A 93 5.05 18.91 -0.63
N LEU A 94 4.99 17.70 -0.07
CA LEU A 94 4.83 17.49 1.38
C LEU A 94 5.95 18.17 2.18
N LYS A 95 7.20 18.03 1.75
CA LYS A 95 8.36 18.70 2.35
C LYS A 95 8.23 20.22 2.27
N GLN A 96 7.83 20.76 1.12
CA GLN A 96 7.62 22.21 0.94
C GLN A 96 6.48 22.75 1.82
N GLN A 97 5.50 21.91 2.17
CA GLN A 97 4.41 22.26 3.09
C GLN A 97 4.77 22.06 4.57
N GLY A 98 6.03 21.77 4.87
CA GLY A 98 6.55 21.70 6.23
C GLY A 98 6.44 20.34 6.91
N VAL A 99 6.16 19.28 6.15
CA VAL A 99 6.21 17.92 6.66
C VAL A 99 7.66 17.51 6.90
N GLU A 100 7.94 16.98 8.07
CA GLU A 100 9.25 16.48 8.46
C GLU A 100 9.35 14.99 8.22
N LEU A 101 10.23 14.58 7.32
CA LEU A 101 10.54 13.16 7.09
C LEU A 101 11.38 12.62 8.25
N LYS A 102 10.94 11.51 8.82
CA LYS A 102 11.63 10.80 9.90
C LYS A 102 11.87 9.35 9.50
N ARG A 103 13.13 8.94 9.56
CA ARG A 103 13.43 7.51 9.43
C ARG A 103 13.18 6.81 10.76
N PHE A 104 12.53 5.65 10.73
CA PHE A 104 12.44 4.81 11.92
C PHE A 104 13.84 4.41 12.39
N PRO A 105 14.10 4.43 13.72
CA PRO A 105 15.34 3.87 14.26
C PRO A 105 15.50 2.39 13.87
N ASP A 106 16.76 1.96 13.67
CA ASP A 106 17.05 0.57 13.29
C ASP A 106 16.51 -0.42 14.34
N GLU A 107 16.64 -0.11 15.62
CA GLU A 107 16.08 -0.92 16.73
C GLU A 107 14.57 -1.16 16.59
N VAL A 108 13.83 -0.17 16.10
CA VAL A 108 12.39 -0.31 15.86
C VAL A 108 12.13 -1.23 14.67
N LEU A 109 12.86 -1.02 13.57
CA LEU A 109 12.72 -1.82 12.36
C LEU A 109 13.10 -3.29 12.62
N ASP A 110 14.18 -3.54 13.35
CA ASP A 110 14.62 -4.89 13.74
C ASP A 110 13.56 -5.59 14.61
N SER A 111 13.03 -4.88 15.60
CA SER A 111 11.96 -5.41 16.46
C SER A 111 10.69 -5.72 15.67
N MET A 112 10.31 -4.87 14.70
CA MET A 112 9.14 -5.10 13.86
C MET A 112 9.35 -6.30 12.92
N GLN A 113 10.56 -6.46 12.38
CA GLN A 113 10.91 -7.62 11.57
C GLN A 113 10.78 -8.92 12.39
N GLU A 114 11.38 -8.97 13.58
CA GLU A 114 11.29 -10.15 14.46
C GLU A 114 9.83 -10.53 14.77
N GLN A 115 8.99 -9.55 15.12
CA GLN A 115 7.58 -9.80 15.40
C GLN A 115 6.81 -10.25 14.16
N SER A 116 7.12 -9.68 12.99
CA SER A 116 6.50 -10.08 11.72
C SER A 116 6.84 -11.53 11.38
N GLU A 117 8.09 -11.94 11.55
CA GLU A 117 8.52 -13.32 11.32
C GLU A 117 7.80 -14.31 12.24
N LEU A 118 7.61 -13.97 13.51
CA LEU A 118 6.84 -14.79 14.44
C LEU A 118 5.39 -14.97 14.01
N VAL A 119 4.70 -13.87 13.72
CA VAL A 119 3.29 -13.88 13.30
C VAL A 119 3.12 -14.62 11.97
N LEU A 120 4.00 -14.39 11.00
CA LEU A 120 3.95 -15.07 9.71
C LEU A 120 4.24 -16.57 9.85
N GLY A 121 5.15 -16.95 10.74
CA GLY A 121 5.41 -18.35 11.09
C GLY A 121 4.18 -19.05 11.71
N GLU A 122 3.47 -18.36 12.59
CA GLU A 122 2.21 -18.86 13.17
C GLU A 122 1.12 -19.03 12.10
N LEU A 123 1.00 -18.06 11.18
CA LEU A 123 0.06 -18.14 10.05
C LEU A 123 0.43 -19.28 9.10
N ALA A 124 1.70 -19.47 8.82
CA ALA A 124 2.19 -20.55 7.97
C ALA A 124 1.83 -21.94 8.54
N ALA A 125 1.83 -22.08 9.86
CA ALA A 125 1.49 -23.34 10.54
C ALA A 125 -0.01 -23.69 10.50
N GLN A 126 -0.90 -22.76 10.12
CA GLN A 126 -2.35 -22.97 10.16
C GLN A 126 -2.87 -23.85 9.03
N SER A 127 -2.18 -23.92 7.88
CA SER A 127 -2.58 -24.76 6.76
C SER A 127 -1.40 -25.09 5.85
N GLU A 128 -1.53 -26.19 5.08
CA GLU A 128 -0.55 -26.57 4.07
C GLU A 128 -0.35 -25.44 3.02
N LEU A 129 -1.43 -24.78 2.62
CA LEU A 129 -1.37 -23.67 1.65
C LEU A 129 -0.58 -22.50 2.20
N ASN A 130 -0.85 -22.11 3.46
CA ASN A 130 -0.10 -21.03 4.11
C ASN A 130 1.39 -21.36 4.23
N GLY A 131 1.72 -22.58 4.60
CA GLY A 131 3.11 -23.06 4.67
C GLY A 131 3.83 -23.00 3.32
N ARG A 132 3.12 -23.34 2.22
CA ARG A 132 3.68 -23.26 0.87
C ARG A 132 3.87 -21.82 0.38
N ILE A 133 3.05 -20.87 0.85
CA ILE A 133 3.19 -19.45 0.50
C ILE A 133 4.37 -18.84 1.27
N TRP A 134 4.59 -19.28 2.49
CA TRP A 134 5.66 -18.78 3.36
C TRP A 134 7.06 -19.32 2.99
N ALA A 135 7.15 -20.54 2.44
CA ALA A 135 8.41 -21.19 2.08
C ALA A 135 9.04 -20.60 0.82
#